data_6876e8e2eb0345c66caab033701c8869
#
_entry.id   6876e8e2eb0345c66caab033701c8869
#
_cell.length_a   1.000
_cell.length_b   1.000
_cell.length_c   1.000
_cell.angle_alpha   90.00
_cell.angle_beta   90.00
_cell.angle_gamma   90.00
#
_symmetry.space_group_name_H-M   'P 1'
#
loop_
_entity.id
_entity.type
_entity.pdbx_description
1 polymer ?
#
loop_
_entity_poly.entity_id
_entity_poly.type
_entity_poly.pdbx_seq_one_letter_code
_entity_poly.pdbx_strand_id
1 'polypeptide(L)'
;MDVKRHSPAETGVSALADTRSRHASTRVSDDVLLDAAKKCVLAVGVRRTTLAEIARTAKVSRMTVYRRFPDVRSVLATLMTREFGGLLQGAAEPDAEPANFREKLVRSSSAAVAALSGDPLFRTLLDLDPELVLPYIVERLGKTQRFAEGVILHLLKSGHEDGSIRKGDLPSQARTLLLLIQSFVFSYRPATADVNEKELMVEFAHVLDAALRP
;
A
#
# COMPACT_ATOMS: atom_id res chain seq x y z
N MET A 1 -37.83 -50.48 55.07
CA MET A 1 -36.73 -49.59 55.54
C MET A 1 -36.03 -49.09 54.30
N ASP A 2 -36.52 -47.95 53.78
CA ASP A 2 -36.02 -47.32 52.57
C ASP A 2 -35.04 -46.19 52.92
N VAL A 3 -33.85 -46.31 52.38
CA VAL A 3 -32.81 -45.26 52.52
C VAL A 3 -32.75 -44.52 51.19
N LYS A 4 -33.34 -43.30 51.20
CA LYS A 4 -33.19 -42.29 50.16
C LYS A 4 -31.74 -41.84 50.07
N ARG A 5 -31.08 -42.01 48.93
CA ARG A 5 -29.82 -41.34 48.60
C ARG A 5 -30.11 -40.00 47.87
N HIS A 6 -29.70 -38.93 48.52
CA HIS A 6 -29.62 -37.61 47.92
C HIS A 6 -28.39 -37.50 47.02
N SER A 7 -28.59 -36.99 45.85
CA SER A 7 -27.54 -36.54 44.94
C SER A 7 -27.34 -35.05 45.07
N PRO A 8 -26.13 -34.53 45.17
CA PRO A 8 -25.90 -33.08 45.17
C PRO A 8 -25.33 -32.61 43.82
N ALA A 9 -25.99 -31.60 43.32
CA ALA A 9 -25.47 -30.39 42.67
C ALA A 9 -24.60 -30.49 41.40
N GLU A 10 -25.25 -30.34 40.28
CA GLU A 10 -24.72 -29.69 39.08
C GLU A 10 -24.92 -28.17 39.26
N THR A 11 -23.90 -27.46 39.70
CA THR A 11 -23.87 -25.97 39.59
C THR A 11 -22.40 -25.54 39.68
N GLY A 12 -21.77 -25.30 38.53
CA GLY A 12 -20.41 -24.76 38.57
C GLY A 12 -19.64 -24.64 37.25
N VAL A 13 -20.22 -24.99 36.11
CA VAL A 13 -19.43 -24.98 34.86
C VAL A 13 -19.84 -23.87 33.87
N SER A 14 -20.96 -23.17 34.11
CA SER A 14 -21.46 -22.14 33.20
C SER A 14 -20.82 -20.75 33.36
N ALA A 15 -20.17 -20.44 34.46
CA ALA A 15 -19.63 -19.11 34.73
C ALA A 15 -18.20 -18.86 34.19
N LEU A 16 -17.46 -19.91 33.84
CA LEU A 16 -16.08 -19.79 33.34
C LEU A 16 -15.97 -19.74 31.81
N ALA A 17 -17.02 -20.10 31.08
CA ALA A 17 -17.06 -20.01 29.62
C ALA A 17 -17.37 -18.60 29.13
N ASP A 18 -18.14 -17.83 29.90
CA ASP A 18 -18.61 -16.48 29.51
C ASP A 18 -17.56 -15.38 29.71
N THR A 19 -16.54 -15.64 30.54
CA THR A 19 -15.42 -14.70 30.77
C THR A 19 -14.34 -14.80 29.68
N ARG A 20 -14.16 -15.95 29.05
CA ARG A 20 -13.20 -16.12 27.94
C ARG A 20 -13.70 -15.54 26.62
N SER A 21 -15.00 -15.53 26.40
CA SER A 21 -15.63 -14.97 25.18
C SER A 21 -15.59 -13.44 25.16
N ARG A 22 -15.63 -12.79 26.34
CA ARG A 22 -15.57 -11.32 26.43
C ARG A 22 -14.17 -10.73 26.24
N HIS A 23 -13.10 -11.50 26.39
CA HIS A 23 -11.73 -11.03 26.15
C HIS A 23 -11.21 -11.29 24.72
N ALA A 24 -11.94 -12.04 23.90
CA ALA A 24 -11.58 -12.30 22.51
C ALA A 24 -12.12 -11.25 21.52
N SER A 25 -13.05 -10.36 21.95
CA SER A 25 -13.77 -9.45 21.04
C SER A 25 -13.27 -8.01 20.99
N THR A 26 -12.10 -7.68 21.55
CA THR A 26 -11.62 -6.29 21.62
C THR A 26 -10.19 -6.09 21.11
N ARG A 27 -9.70 -6.94 20.22
CA ARG A 27 -8.51 -6.59 19.41
C ARG A 27 -8.98 -5.76 18.22
N VAL A 28 -8.94 -4.44 18.39
CA VAL A 28 -9.08 -3.52 17.26
C VAL A 28 -8.04 -3.90 16.24
N SER A 29 -8.46 -4.20 15.01
CA SER A 29 -7.54 -4.54 13.93
C SER A 29 -6.71 -3.31 13.55
N ASP A 30 -5.50 -3.53 13.04
CA ASP A 30 -4.67 -2.44 12.52
C ASP A 30 -5.38 -1.67 11.43
N ASP A 31 -6.21 -2.33 10.63
CA ASP A 31 -6.98 -1.70 9.55
C ASP A 31 -7.91 -0.61 10.06
N VAL A 32 -8.61 -0.81 11.17
CA VAL A 32 -9.47 0.23 11.78
C VAL A 32 -8.65 1.47 12.16
N LEU A 33 -7.45 1.27 12.71
CA LEU A 33 -6.55 2.37 13.06
C LEU A 33 -5.96 3.06 11.83
N LEU A 34 -5.61 2.30 10.82
CA LEU A 34 -5.07 2.82 9.56
C LEU A 34 -6.15 3.56 8.75
N ASP A 35 -7.40 3.09 8.73
CA ASP A 35 -8.52 3.79 8.11
C ASP A 35 -8.84 5.13 8.82
N ALA A 36 -8.76 5.13 10.15
CA ALA A 36 -8.89 6.36 10.91
C ALA A 36 -7.73 7.33 10.63
N ALA A 37 -6.51 6.83 10.55
CA ALA A 37 -5.33 7.63 10.18
C ALA A 37 -5.47 8.21 8.77
N LYS A 38 -5.91 7.42 7.79
CA LYS A 38 -6.20 7.89 6.42
C LYS A 38 -7.19 9.05 6.43
N LYS A 39 -8.31 8.92 7.18
CA LYS A 39 -9.29 10.00 7.31
C LYS A 39 -8.71 11.27 7.92
N CYS A 40 -7.87 11.14 8.96
CA CYS A 40 -7.21 12.29 9.60
C CYS A 40 -6.25 12.98 8.61
N VAL A 41 -5.41 12.22 7.91
CA VAL A 41 -4.46 12.76 6.94
C VAL A 41 -5.16 13.49 5.80
N LEU A 42 -6.22 12.90 5.23
CA LEU A 42 -7.00 13.53 4.17
C LEU A 42 -7.70 14.83 4.63
N ALA A 43 -8.07 14.92 5.91
CA ALA A 43 -8.74 16.10 6.44
C ALA A 43 -7.79 17.26 6.75
N VAL A 44 -6.60 16.99 7.29
CA VAL A 44 -5.74 18.05 7.86
C VAL A 44 -4.26 17.94 7.50
N GLY A 45 -3.86 16.95 6.71
CA GLY A 45 -2.47 16.64 6.40
C GLY A 45 -1.76 15.85 7.50
N VAL A 46 -0.55 15.39 7.20
CA VAL A 46 0.25 14.56 8.11
C VAL A 46 0.70 15.33 9.34
N ARG A 47 1.21 16.56 9.15
CA ARG A 47 1.78 17.39 10.24
C ARG A 47 0.77 17.67 11.37
N ARG A 48 -0.52 17.78 11.04
CA ARG A 48 -1.58 18.04 12.02
C ARG A 48 -2.24 16.77 12.55
N THR A 49 -1.93 15.61 11.99
CA THR A 49 -2.46 14.32 12.45
C THR A 49 -1.74 13.88 13.71
N THR A 50 -2.49 13.52 14.76
CA THR A 50 -1.97 13.04 16.04
C THR A 50 -2.52 11.65 16.39
N LEU A 51 -1.80 10.88 17.22
CA LEU A 51 -2.30 9.60 17.70
C LEU A 51 -3.61 9.74 18.50
N ALA A 52 -3.79 10.86 19.21
CA ALA A 52 -5.02 11.15 19.95
C ALA A 52 -6.22 11.37 18.98
N GLU A 53 -6.00 12.06 17.86
CA GLU A 53 -7.00 12.26 16.82
C GLU A 53 -7.38 10.94 16.14
N ILE A 54 -6.37 10.11 15.81
CA ILE A 54 -6.58 8.78 15.25
C ILE A 54 -7.40 7.91 16.21
N ALA A 55 -7.09 7.92 17.51
CA ALA A 55 -7.84 7.19 18.53
C ALA A 55 -9.31 7.65 18.59
N ARG A 56 -9.55 8.96 18.56
CA ARG A 56 -10.90 9.56 18.54
C ARG A 56 -11.66 9.14 17.30
N THR A 57 -11.04 9.23 16.14
CA THR A 57 -11.66 8.88 14.84
C THR A 57 -11.96 7.38 14.74
N ALA A 58 -11.06 6.54 15.27
CA ALA A 58 -11.24 5.08 15.35
C ALA A 58 -12.21 4.65 16.48
N LYS A 59 -12.66 5.57 17.34
CA LYS A 59 -13.51 5.31 18.51
C LYS A 59 -12.89 4.29 19.48
N VAL A 60 -11.57 4.40 19.72
CA VAL A 60 -10.82 3.55 20.65
C VAL A 60 -10.11 4.37 21.73
N SER A 61 -9.63 3.72 22.77
CA SER A 61 -8.82 4.39 23.78
C SER A 61 -7.47 4.82 23.22
N ARG A 62 -6.90 5.93 23.70
CA ARG A 62 -5.55 6.37 23.35
C ARG A 62 -4.52 5.26 23.63
N MET A 63 -4.65 4.55 24.75
CA MET A 63 -3.76 3.44 25.12
C MET A 63 -3.78 2.30 24.09
N THR A 64 -4.90 2.07 23.41
CA THR A 64 -4.99 1.08 22.33
C THR A 64 -4.09 1.46 21.16
N VAL A 65 -4.07 2.73 20.77
CA VAL A 65 -3.22 3.23 19.67
C VAL A 65 -1.76 3.26 20.10
N TYR A 66 -1.42 3.81 21.28
CA TYR A 66 -0.04 3.90 21.77
C TYR A 66 0.63 2.53 21.97
N ARG A 67 -0.15 1.51 22.35
CA ARG A 67 0.37 0.14 22.47
C ARG A 67 0.74 -0.45 21.11
N ARG A 68 0.08 -0.01 20.03
CA ARG A 68 0.26 -0.54 18.67
C ARG A 68 1.30 0.24 17.87
N PHE A 69 1.28 1.55 18.02
CA PHE A 69 2.14 2.48 17.31
C PHE A 69 2.81 3.44 18.27
N PRO A 70 4.15 3.46 18.34
CA PRO A 70 4.89 4.32 19.27
C PRO A 70 4.72 5.82 18.95
N ASP A 71 4.52 6.15 17.67
CA ASP A 71 4.39 7.52 17.18
C ASP A 71 3.55 7.60 15.91
N VAL A 72 3.22 8.81 15.49
CA VAL A 72 2.46 9.07 14.25
C VAL A 72 3.22 8.61 13.02
N ARG A 73 4.55 8.72 13.00
CA ARG A 73 5.37 8.32 11.84
C ARG A 73 5.25 6.82 11.57
N SER A 74 5.19 6.00 12.61
CA SER A 74 5.03 4.55 12.47
C SER A 74 3.65 4.16 11.93
N VAL A 75 2.58 4.85 12.36
CA VAL A 75 1.23 4.70 11.77
C VAL A 75 1.26 5.04 10.30
N LEU A 76 1.83 6.19 9.95
CA LEU A 76 1.88 6.70 8.58
C LEU A 76 2.71 5.80 7.67
N ALA A 77 3.87 5.33 8.13
CA ALA A 77 4.68 4.40 7.36
C ALA A 77 3.93 3.09 7.04
N THR A 78 3.14 2.60 8.01
CA THR A 78 2.30 1.40 7.82
C THR A 78 1.13 1.71 6.88
N LEU A 79 0.47 2.86 7.04
CA LEU A 79 -0.60 3.33 6.17
C LEU A 79 -0.13 3.45 4.72
N MET A 80 1.00 4.14 4.48
CA MET A 80 1.57 4.29 3.13
C MET A 80 1.91 2.94 2.50
N THR A 81 2.47 2.02 3.30
CA THR A 81 2.80 0.68 2.80
C THR A 81 1.53 -0.08 2.40
N ARG A 82 0.45 0.00 3.19
CA ARG A 82 -0.84 -0.64 2.89
C ARG A 82 -1.49 -0.03 1.65
N GLU A 83 -1.69 1.27 1.65
CA GLU A 83 -2.43 1.96 0.59
C GLU A 83 -1.70 1.88 -0.77
N PHE A 84 -0.45 2.29 -0.79
CA PHE A 84 0.31 2.30 -2.05
C PHE A 84 0.71 0.88 -2.49
N GLY A 85 0.94 -0.03 -1.53
CA GLY A 85 1.13 -1.44 -1.85
C GLY A 85 -0.10 -2.07 -2.51
N GLY A 86 -1.31 -1.74 -2.01
CA GLY A 86 -2.58 -2.18 -2.60
C GLY A 86 -2.78 -1.64 -4.02
N LEU A 87 -2.48 -0.36 -4.26
CA LEU A 87 -2.55 0.23 -5.60
C LEU A 87 -1.60 -0.45 -6.58
N LEU A 88 -0.36 -0.72 -6.16
CA LEU A 88 0.62 -1.41 -6.99
C LEU A 88 0.25 -2.87 -7.26
N GLN A 89 -0.34 -3.57 -6.29
CA GLN A 89 -0.86 -4.93 -6.51
C GLN A 89 -1.99 -4.93 -7.54
N GLY A 90 -2.97 -4.03 -7.40
CA GLY A 90 -4.04 -3.88 -8.39
C GLY A 90 -3.52 -3.55 -9.79
N ALA A 91 -2.51 -2.69 -9.89
CA ALA A 91 -1.88 -2.34 -11.16
C ALA A 91 -1.08 -3.50 -11.81
N ALA A 92 -0.63 -4.46 -11.01
CA ALA A 92 0.10 -5.63 -11.52
C ALA A 92 -0.80 -6.69 -12.18
N GLU A 93 -2.13 -6.59 -12.00
CA GLU A 93 -3.14 -7.47 -12.58
C GLU A 93 -3.93 -6.72 -13.67
N PRO A 94 -3.47 -6.75 -14.92
CA PRO A 94 -4.15 -6.06 -16.02
C PRO A 94 -5.52 -6.70 -16.31
N ASP A 95 -6.50 -5.87 -16.68
CA ASP A 95 -7.88 -6.29 -17.01
C ASP A 95 -7.99 -7.29 -18.15
N ALA A 96 -6.99 -7.33 -19.06
CA ALA A 96 -6.92 -8.24 -20.17
C ALA A 96 -5.60 -9.02 -20.15
N GLU A 97 -5.64 -10.29 -20.55
CA GLU A 97 -4.45 -11.13 -20.60
C GLU A 97 -3.41 -10.57 -21.60
N PRO A 98 -2.19 -10.27 -21.13
CA PRO A 98 -1.14 -9.70 -21.97
C PRO A 98 -0.55 -10.78 -22.87
N ALA A 99 -0.16 -10.41 -24.10
CA ALA A 99 0.42 -11.35 -25.05
C ALA A 99 1.80 -11.89 -24.63
N ASN A 100 2.54 -11.14 -23.82
CA ASN A 100 3.86 -11.50 -23.28
C ASN A 100 4.23 -10.63 -22.07
N PHE A 101 5.37 -10.95 -21.42
CA PHE A 101 5.80 -10.24 -20.21
C PHE A 101 6.22 -8.78 -20.48
N ARG A 102 6.67 -8.41 -21.67
CA ARG A 102 6.93 -7.01 -22.03
C ARG A 102 5.65 -6.20 -22.01
N GLU A 103 4.61 -6.67 -22.65
CA GLU A 103 3.30 -6.01 -22.67
C GLU A 103 2.74 -5.92 -21.24
N LYS A 104 2.86 -7.00 -20.45
CA LYS A 104 2.45 -7.00 -19.05
C LYS A 104 3.17 -5.91 -18.26
N LEU A 105 4.48 -5.79 -18.39
CA LEU A 105 5.28 -4.79 -17.70
C LEU A 105 4.88 -3.36 -18.10
N VAL A 106 4.69 -3.09 -19.37
CA VAL A 106 4.26 -1.76 -19.87
C VAL A 106 2.88 -1.39 -19.34
N ARG A 107 1.90 -2.30 -19.44
CA ARG A 107 0.53 -2.07 -18.96
C ARG A 107 0.50 -1.85 -17.44
N SER A 108 1.16 -2.72 -16.67
CA SER A 108 1.23 -2.59 -15.21
C SER A 108 1.92 -1.29 -14.78
N SER A 109 2.96 -0.85 -15.50
CA SER A 109 3.64 0.42 -15.23
C SER A 109 2.72 1.61 -15.47
N SER A 110 1.98 1.61 -16.57
CA SER A 110 1.01 2.67 -16.89
C SER A 110 -0.14 2.71 -15.88
N ALA A 111 -0.66 1.54 -15.50
CA ALA A 111 -1.70 1.42 -14.47
C ALA A 111 -1.20 1.92 -13.09
N ALA A 112 0.05 1.61 -12.73
CA ALA A 112 0.66 2.08 -11.48
C ALA A 112 0.82 3.61 -11.44
N VAL A 113 1.25 4.23 -12.55
CA VAL A 113 1.31 5.70 -12.66
C VAL A 113 -0.08 6.30 -12.48
N ALA A 114 -1.09 5.81 -13.21
CA ALA A 114 -2.45 6.31 -13.11
C ALA A 114 -3.05 6.14 -11.71
N ALA A 115 -2.89 4.97 -11.10
CA ALA A 115 -3.42 4.67 -9.77
C ALA A 115 -2.79 5.55 -8.69
N LEU A 116 -1.47 5.69 -8.67
CA LEU A 116 -0.76 6.48 -7.66
C LEU A 116 -0.98 7.98 -7.85
N SER A 117 -0.85 8.49 -9.08
CA SER A 117 -1.08 9.93 -9.37
C SER A 117 -2.53 10.35 -9.15
N GLY A 118 -3.49 9.42 -9.30
CA GLY A 118 -4.91 9.62 -9.03
C GLY A 118 -5.32 9.50 -7.56
N ASP A 119 -4.48 8.89 -6.70
CA ASP A 119 -4.85 8.59 -5.31
C ASP A 119 -4.94 9.86 -4.43
N PRO A 120 -6.05 10.08 -3.72
CA PRO A 120 -6.21 11.28 -2.88
C PRO A 120 -5.21 11.39 -1.74
N LEU A 121 -4.79 10.26 -1.13
CA LEU A 121 -3.82 10.26 -0.05
C LEU A 121 -2.43 10.66 -0.56
N PHE A 122 -2.03 10.12 -1.71
CA PHE A 122 -0.76 10.46 -2.36
C PHE A 122 -0.72 11.96 -2.74
N ARG A 123 -1.81 12.47 -3.32
CA ARG A 123 -1.95 13.91 -3.62
C ARG A 123 -1.86 14.77 -2.38
N THR A 124 -2.57 14.41 -1.30
CA THR A 124 -2.51 15.15 -0.03
C THR A 124 -1.10 15.22 0.52
N LEU A 125 -0.33 14.13 0.41
CA LEU A 125 1.08 14.12 0.83
C LEU A 125 1.95 15.07 0.00
N LEU A 126 1.80 15.07 -1.32
CA LEU A 126 2.57 15.96 -2.20
C LEU A 126 2.20 17.44 -2.03
N ASP A 127 0.92 17.73 -1.77
CA ASP A 127 0.42 19.10 -1.65
C ASP A 127 0.69 19.71 -0.27
N LEU A 128 0.58 18.95 0.81
CA LEU A 128 0.65 19.49 2.17
C LEU A 128 1.95 19.14 2.93
N ASP A 129 2.59 18.06 2.60
CA ASP A 129 3.71 17.51 3.37
C ASP A 129 4.83 16.96 2.43
N PRO A 130 5.26 17.68 1.37
CA PRO A 130 6.19 17.17 0.35
C PRO A 130 7.55 16.75 0.94
N GLU A 131 7.97 17.35 2.05
CA GLU A 131 9.22 16.99 2.74
C GLU A 131 9.20 15.55 3.30
N LEU A 132 8.03 14.94 3.50
CA LEU A 132 7.94 13.54 3.91
C LEU A 132 8.23 12.58 2.75
N VAL A 133 8.03 13.04 1.52
CA VAL A 133 8.23 12.26 0.30
C VAL A 133 9.64 12.43 -0.24
N LEU A 134 10.24 13.62 -0.09
CA LEU A 134 11.55 13.97 -0.62
C LEU A 134 12.67 12.97 -0.30
N PRO A 135 12.81 12.43 0.94
CA PRO A 135 13.84 11.44 1.23
C PRO A 135 13.75 10.16 0.39
N TYR A 136 12.56 9.80 -0.06
CA TYR A 136 12.34 8.63 -0.94
C TYR A 136 12.64 8.92 -2.42
N ILE A 137 12.85 10.17 -2.76
CA ILE A 137 13.28 10.56 -4.10
C ILE A 137 14.80 10.70 -4.17
N VAL A 138 15.42 11.31 -3.13
CA VAL A 138 16.83 11.75 -3.20
C VAL A 138 17.79 10.97 -2.29
N GLU A 139 17.32 10.29 -1.24
CA GLU A 139 18.20 9.68 -0.23
C GLU A 139 18.14 8.16 -0.19
N ARG A 140 16.93 7.58 -0.29
CA ARG A 140 16.72 6.15 -0.06
C ARG A 140 15.47 5.60 -0.73
N LEU A 141 15.46 4.30 -1.00
CA LEU A 141 14.24 3.60 -1.42
C LEU A 141 13.42 3.17 -0.20
N GLY A 142 12.14 3.48 -0.19
CA GLY A 142 11.16 3.03 0.79
C GLY A 142 10.68 1.59 0.54
N LYS A 143 9.87 1.07 1.45
CA LYS A 143 9.32 -0.29 1.34
C LYS A 143 8.46 -0.46 0.08
N THR A 144 7.62 0.51 -0.25
CA THR A 144 6.76 0.49 -1.44
C THR A 144 7.59 0.49 -2.73
N GLN A 145 8.65 1.28 -2.80
CA GLN A 145 9.55 1.31 -3.97
C GLN A 145 10.31 -0.01 -4.13
N ARG A 146 10.80 -0.61 -3.03
CA ARG A 146 11.43 -1.93 -3.08
C ARG A 146 10.46 -3.03 -3.50
N PHE A 147 9.20 -2.94 -3.08
CA PHE A 147 8.16 -3.85 -3.54
C PHE A 147 7.92 -3.70 -5.05
N ALA A 148 7.76 -2.47 -5.55
CA ALA A 148 7.62 -2.19 -6.99
C ALA A 148 8.82 -2.70 -7.78
N GLU A 149 10.05 -2.47 -7.30
CA GLU A 149 11.28 -2.97 -7.92
C GLU A 149 11.30 -4.50 -8.00
N GLY A 150 10.84 -5.18 -6.95
CA GLY A 150 10.72 -6.64 -6.94
C GLY A 150 9.74 -7.16 -7.99
N VAL A 151 8.60 -6.50 -8.18
CA VAL A 151 7.62 -6.84 -9.23
C VAL A 151 8.24 -6.61 -10.62
N ILE A 152 8.89 -5.47 -10.85
CA ILE A 152 9.57 -5.16 -12.11
C ILE A 152 10.63 -6.21 -12.40
N LEU A 153 11.47 -6.57 -11.43
CA LEU A 153 12.52 -7.57 -11.57
C LEU A 153 11.95 -8.94 -11.97
N HIS A 154 10.84 -9.35 -11.35
CA HIS A 154 10.16 -10.60 -11.68
C HIS A 154 9.69 -10.60 -13.15
N LEU A 155 9.00 -9.53 -13.58
CA LEU A 155 8.51 -9.40 -14.95
C LEU A 155 9.64 -9.33 -15.98
N LEU A 156 10.74 -8.64 -15.66
CA LEU A 156 11.94 -8.60 -16.51
C LEU A 156 12.55 -9.99 -16.68
N LYS A 157 12.70 -10.75 -15.58
CA LYS A 157 13.24 -12.12 -15.62
C LYS A 157 12.37 -13.00 -16.54
N SER A 158 11.06 -12.98 -16.35
CA SER A 158 10.13 -13.76 -17.19
C SER A 158 10.14 -13.31 -18.64
N GLY A 159 10.26 -12.00 -18.90
CA GLY A 159 10.41 -11.46 -20.26
C GLY A 159 11.75 -11.76 -20.93
N HIS A 160 12.82 -11.99 -20.15
CA HIS A 160 14.07 -12.54 -20.65
C HIS A 160 13.94 -14.03 -21.02
N GLU A 161 13.11 -14.78 -20.30
CA GLU A 161 12.88 -16.22 -20.51
C GLU A 161 11.98 -16.43 -21.74
N ASP A 162 10.90 -15.65 -21.91
CA ASP A 162 10.01 -15.75 -23.09
C ASP A 162 10.55 -15.03 -24.33
N GLY A 163 11.70 -14.34 -24.22
CA GLY A 163 12.34 -13.61 -25.32
C GLY A 163 11.64 -12.30 -25.72
N SER A 164 10.62 -11.85 -24.99
CA SER A 164 9.90 -10.60 -25.27
C SER A 164 10.63 -9.34 -24.82
N ILE A 165 11.59 -9.48 -23.88
CA ILE A 165 12.40 -8.38 -23.36
C ILE A 165 13.87 -8.61 -23.69
N ARG A 166 14.55 -7.54 -24.16
CA ARG A 166 15.99 -7.58 -24.45
C ARG A 166 16.81 -8.01 -23.24
N LYS A 167 17.83 -8.82 -23.46
CA LYS A 167 18.77 -9.20 -22.40
C LYS A 167 19.54 -8.00 -21.86
N GLY A 168 19.88 -8.07 -20.58
CA GLY A 168 20.64 -7.03 -19.88
C GLY A 168 20.85 -7.39 -18.42
N ASP A 169 21.54 -6.53 -17.68
CA ASP A 169 21.69 -6.68 -16.24
C ASP A 169 20.34 -6.40 -15.55
N LEU A 170 19.75 -7.45 -14.99
CA LEU A 170 18.40 -7.38 -14.42
C LEU A 170 18.26 -6.33 -13.30
N PRO A 171 19.19 -6.21 -12.32
CA PRO A 171 19.08 -5.17 -11.30
C PRO A 171 19.13 -3.76 -11.87
N SER A 172 20.01 -3.50 -12.84
CA SER A 172 20.13 -2.19 -13.49
C SER A 172 18.90 -1.85 -14.32
N GLN A 173 18.35 -2.83 -15.08
CA GLN A 173 17.10 -2.65 -15.82
C GLN A 173 15.94 -2.33 -14.86
N ALA A 174 15.79 -3.10 -13.78
CA ALA A 174 14.71 -2.90 -12.80
C ALA A 174 14.81 -1.53 -12.14
N ARG A 175 16.00 -1.09 -11.73
CA ARG A 175 16.23 0.22 -11.11
C ARG A 175 15.94 1.35 -12.09
N THR A 176 16.37 1.24 -13.35
CA THR A 176 16.11 2.24 -14.38
C THR A 176 14.61 2.40 -14.62
N LEU A 177 13.88 1.29 -14.76
CA LEU A 177 12.42 1.33 -14.93
C LEU A 177 11.71 1.91 -13.70
N LEU A 178 12.12 1.52 -12.49
CA LEU A 178 11.58 2.10 -11.27
C LEU A 178 11.74 3.63 -11.27
N LEU A 179 12.92 4.15 -11.62
CA LEU A 179 13.18 5.59 -11.66
C LEU A 179 12.34 6.31 -12.73
N LEU A 180 12.16 5.70 -13.90
CA LEU A 180 11.29 6.24 -14.95
C LEU A 180 9.84 6.32 -14.49
N ILE A 181 9.29 5.21 -13.96
CA ILE A 181 7.92 5.16 -13.44
C ILE A 181 7.74 6.17 -12.30
N GLN A 182 8.69 6.20 -11.36
CA GLN A 182 8.67 7.12 -10.22
C GLN A 182 8.68 8.58 -10.67
N SER A 183 9.46 8.94 -11.69
CA SER A 183 9.48 10.29 -12.26
C SER A 183 8.07 10.70 -12.73
N PHE A 184 7.37 9.83 -13.46
CA PHE A 184 6.00 10.10 -13.87
C PHE A 184 5.05 10.23 -12.67
N VAL A 185 5.11 9.33 -11.69
CA VAL A 185 4.25 9.37 -10.49
C VAL A 185 4.38 10.70 -9.75
N PHE A 186 5.61 11.17 -9.50
CA PHE A 186 5.83 12.42 -8.75
C PHE A 186 5.61 13.69 -9.56
N SER A 187 5.91 13.65 -10.86
CA SER A 187 5.81 14.81 -11.73
C SER A 187 4.53 14.83 -12.59
N TYR A 188 3.61 13.91 -12.37
CA TYR A 188 2.42 13.74 -13.20
C TYR A 188 1.61 15.04 -13.33
N ARG A 189 1.28 15.65 -12.20
CA ARG A 189 0.45 16.86 -12.16
C ARG A 189 1.08 18.05 -12.91
N PRO A 190 2.35 18.46 -12.65
CA PRO A 190 2.96 19.51 -13.45
C PRO A 190 3.16 19.12 -14.92
N ALA A 191 3.44 17.85 -15.22
CA ALA A 191 3.62 17.37 -16.60
C ALA A 191 2.32 17.34 -17.42
N THR A 192 1.15 17.29 -16.78
CA THR A 192 -0.16 17.32 -17.45
C THR A 192 -0.83 18.69 -17.42
N ALA A 193 -0.15 19.74 -16.95
CA ALA A 193 -0.72 21.07 -16.85
C ALA A 193 -0.99 21.74 -18.23
N ASP A 194 -0.17 21.43 -19.22
CA ASP A 194 -0.19 22.03 -20.57
C ASP A 194 -0.10 20.97 -21.69
N VAL A 195 -0.10 19.68 -21.34
CA VAL A 195 -0.05 18.53 -22.25
C VAL A 195 -1.25 17.64 -22.04
N ASN A 196 -1.76 17.04 -23.12
CA ASN A 196 -2.87 16.08 -23.01
C ASN A 196 -2.44 14.84 -22.23
N GLU A 197 -3.14 14.57 -21.12
CA GLU A 197 -2.86 13.46 -20.22
C GLU A 197 -2.85 12.10 -20.91
N LYS A 198 -3.82 11.84 -21.81
CA LYS A 198 -3.91 10.56 -22.52
C LYS A 198 -2.76 10.37 -23.49
N GLU A 199 -2.40 11.42 -24.21
CA GLU A 199 -1.28 11.38 -25.16
C GLU A 199 0.05 11.20 -24.43
N LEU A 200 0.24 11.87 -23.29
CA LEU A 200 1.42 11.70 -22.45
C LEU A 200 1.56 10.24 -21.97
N MET A 201 0.48 9.61 -21.55
CA MET A 201 0.50 8.22 -21.09
C MET A 201 0.68 7.22 -22.25
N VAL A 202 0.19 7.52 -23.43
CA VAL A 202 0.46 6.72 -24.64
C VAL A 202 1.95 6.78 -24.99
N GLU A 203 2.55 7.97 -24.93
CA GLU A 203 3.99 8.14 -25.19
C GLU A 203 4.85 7.48 -24.10
N PHE A 204 4.46 7.57 -22.82
CA PHE A 204 5.10 6.83 -21.76
C PHE A 204 5.13 5.32 -22.00
N ALA A 205 3.99 4.74 -22.38
CA ALA A 205 3.89 3.33 -22.72
C ALA A 205 4.76 2.97 -23.94
N HIS A 206 4.77 3.83 -24.98
CA HIS A 206 5.60 3.66 -26.17
C HIS A 206 7.10 3.66 -25.83
N VAL A 207 7.55 4.62 -25.04
CA VAL A 207 8.95 4.71 -24.61
C VAL A 207 9.39 3.47 -23.81
N LEU A 208 8.54 3.00 -22.88
CA LEU A 208 8.83 1.77 -22.13
C LEU A 208 8.90 0.54 -23.05
N ASP A 209 7.91 0.39 -23.96
CA ASP A 209 7.88 -0.73 -24.90
C ASP A 209 9.11 -0.73 -25.81
N ALA A 210 9.46 0.41 -26.39
CA ALA A 210 10.63 0.56 -27.25
C ALA A 210 11.95 0.25 -26.52
N ALA A 211 12.11 0.72 -25.28
CA ALA A 211 13.30 0.47 -24.47
C ALA A 211 13.48 -1.01 -24.05
N LEU A 212 12.39 -1.78 -24.05
CA LEU A 212 12.37 -3.19 -23.64
C LEU A 212 12.47 -4.17 -24.82
N ARG A 213 12.27 -3.74 -26.07
CA ARG A 213 12.33 -4.63 -27.25
C ARG A 213 13.67 -5.33 -27.37
N PRO A 214 13.65 -6.62 -27.77
CA PRO A 214 14.86 -7.38 -28.11
C PRO A 214 15.69 -6.77 -29.21
#